data_1e53fb21f04dfff5ddcf84fc3ed5573c
#
_entry.id   1e53fb21f04dfff5ddcf84fc3ed5573c
#
_cell.length_a   1.000
_cell.length_b   1.000
_cell.length_c   1.000
_cell.angle_alpha   90.00
_cell.angle_beta   90.00
_cell.angle_gamma   90.00
#
_symmetry.space_group_name_H-M   'P 1'
#
loop_
_entity.id
_entity.type
_entity.pdbx_description
1 polymer ?
#
loop_
_entity_poly.entity_id
_entity_poly.type
_entity_poly.pdbx_seq_one_letter_code
_entity_poly.pdbx_strand_id
1 'polypeptide(L)'
;FAVFNDKEKQAFLRKLAKERGIILFTDPDGAGFVIRNRVKGNIPEGRVLQAYVPDIYGKEKRKRKGGKEGKLGVEGKKPEILLDALRRAGATIDEESAVKGNSITKADLYDLGLIGPDSVEKRKALCKRLELPEHLSANALVEVHNLLMSREELEKLFQ
;
A
#
# COMPACT_ATOMS: atom_id res chain seq x y z
N PHE A 1 -14.69 -0.19 -3.03
CA PHE A 1 -14.55 -1.64 -2.70
C PHE A 1 -14.05 -2.50 -3.87
N ALA A 2 -13.48 -1.90 -4.92
CA ALA A 2 -12.98 -2.62 -6.09
C ALA A 2 -11.93 -3.70 -5.74
N VAL A 3 -11.09 -3.45 -4.72
CA VAL A 3 -10.04 -4.38 -4.27
C VAL A 3 -10.59 -5.75 -3.81
N PHE A 4 -11.83 -5.80 -3.33
CA PHE A 4 -12.43 -7.05 -2.84
C PHE A 4 -13.00 -7.94 -3.94
N ASN A 5 -13.19 -7.40 -5.14
CA ASN A 5 -13.70 -8.13 -6.30
C ASN A 5 -12.60 -8.44 -7.32
N ASP A 6 -11.38 -7.98 -7.06
CA ASP A 6 -10.22 -8.13 -7.94
C ASP A 6 -9.27 -9.18 -7.35
N LYS A 7 -9.23 -10.35 -7.98
CA LYS A 7 -8.39 -11.48 -7.54
C LYS A 7 -6.89 -11.16 -7.54
N GLU A 8 -6.43 -10.38 -8.52
CA GLU A 8 -5.02 -9.99 -8.62
C GLU A 8 -4.61 -9.08 -7.47
N LYS A 9 -5.45 -8.08 -7.14
CA LYS A 9 -5.20 -7.20 -6.00
C LYS A 9 -5.23 -7.95 -4.67
N GLN A 10 -6.11 -8.93 -4.53
CA GLN A 10 -6.15 -9.77 -3.34
C GLN A 10 -4.89 -10.64 -3.23
N ALA A 11 -4.44 -11.24 -4.33
CA ALA A 11 -3.19 -12.01 -4.36
C ALA A 11 -1.99 -11.13 -3.99
N PHE A 12 -1.95 -9.91 -4.54
CA PHE A 12 -0.91 -8.94 -4.22
C PHE A 12 -0.91 -8.53 -2.73
N LEU A 13 -2.09 -8.27 -2.14
CA LEU A 13 -2.18 -7.98 -0.70
C LEU A 13 -1.70 -9.15 0.16
N ARG A 14 -2.03 -10.39 -0.21
CA ARG A 14 -1.52 -11.59 0.49
C ARG A 14 0.00 -11.69 0.42
N LYS A 15 0.57 -11.44 -0.75
CA LYS A 15 2.02 -11.43 -0.94
C LYS A 15 2.68 -10.36 -0.05
N LEU A 16 2.20 -9.12 -0.09
CA LEU A 16 2.72 -8.04 0.76
C LEU A 16 2.63 -8.37 2.24
N ALA A 17 1.50 -8.95 2.69
CA ALA A 17 1.32 -9.33 4.08
C ALA A 17 2.34 -10.38 4.54
N LYS A 18 2.70 -11.31 3.66
CA LYS A 18 3.67 -12.37 3.93
C LYS A 18 5.11 -11.85 3.91
N GLU A 19 5.47 -11.03 2.94
CA GLU A 19 6.86 -10.58 2.73
C GLU A 19 7.25 -9.38 3.59
N ARG A 20 6.33 -8.44 3.80
CA ARG A 20 6.59 -7.17 4.49
C ARG A 20 5.68 -6.91 5.69
N GLY A 21 4.52 -7.52 5.68
CA GLY A 21 3.42 -7.13 6.55
C GLY A 21 2.62 -5.97 5.98
N ILE A 22 1.40 -5.84 6.42
CA ILE A 22 0.52 -4.71 6.08
C ILE A 22 -0.06 -4.09 7.34
N ILE A 23 -0.38 -2.81 7.26
CA ILE A 23 -1.08 -2.09 8.32
C ILE A 23 -2.44 -1.65 7.79
N LEU A 24 -3.51 -2.09 8.44
CA LEU A 24 -4.85 -1.65 8.16
C LEU A 24 -5.12 -0.34 8.91
N PHE A 25 -5.26 0.72 8.14
CA PHE A 25 -5.44 2.08 8.64
C PHE A 25 -6.67 2.70 7.98
N THR A 26 -7.80 2.64 8.64
CA THR A 26 -9.10 3.06 8.11
C THR A 26 -9.77 4.06 9.05
N ASP A 27 -10.82 4.71 8.56
CA ASP A 27 -11.66 5.56 9.38
C ASP A 27 -12.24 4.80 10.58
N PRO A 28 -12.44 5.47 11.72
CA PRO A 28 -12.99 4.86 12.94
C PRO A 28 -14.52 4.81 12.90
N ASP A 29 -15.08 4.34 11.79
CA ASP A 29 -16.52 4.22 11.57
C ASP A 29 -16.92 2.80 11.15
N GLY A 30 -18.22 2.54 11.03
CA GLY A 30 -18.74 1.22 10.66
C GLY A 30 -18.20 0.74 9.29
N ALA A 31 -18.01 1.64 8.33
CA ALA A 31 -17.45 1.30 7.02
C ALA A 31 -15.97 0.87 7.14
N GLY A 32 -15.18 1.58 7.94
CA GLY A 32 -13.79 1.22 8.23
C GLY A 32 -13.66 -0.15 8.88
N PHE A 33 -14.54 -0.48 9.82
CA PHE A 33 -14.56 -1.82 10.45
C PHE A 33 -14.93 -2.93 9.46
N VAL A 34 -15.88 -2.70 8.56
CA VAL A 34 -16.21 -3.66 7.49
C VAL A 34 -15.02 -3.91 6.59
N ILE A 35 -14.28 -2.86 6.19
CA ILE A 35 -13.06 -2.98 5.39
C ILE A 35 -12.02 -3.82 6.13
N ARG A 36 -11.75 -3.52 7.41
CA ARG A 36 -10.77 -4.25 8.24
C ARG A 36 -11.07 -5.74 8.31
N ASN A 37 -12.30 -6.08 8.65
CA ASN A 37 -12.73 -7.47 8.79
C ASN A 37 -12.60 -8.21 7.46
N ARG A 38 -12.99 -7.59 6.36
CA ARG A 38 -12.93 -8.20 5.03
C ARG A 38 -11.50 -8.39 4.55
N VAL A 39 -10.62 -7.40 4.75
CA VAL A 39 -9.19 -7.55 4.40
C VAL A 39 -8.55 -8.64 5.24
N LYS A 40 -8.77 -8.63 6.57
CA LYS A 40 -8.23 -9.65 7.48
C LYS A 40 -8.70 -11.05 7.10
N GLY A 41 -9.99 -11.23 6.75
CA GLY A 41 -10.54 -12.51 6.33
C GLY A 41 -9.98 -13.04 5.00
N ASN A 42 -9.52 -12.14 4.13
CA ASN A 42 -8.92 -12.51 2.83
C ASN A 42 -7.41 -12.76 2.89
N ILE A 43 -6.77 -12.52 4.05
CA ILE A 43 -5.33 -12.71 4.25
C ILE A 43 -5.14 -13.72 5.38
N PRO A 44 -5.12 -15.03 5.06
CA PRO A 44 -5.00 -16.07 6.08
C PRO A 44 -3.59 -16.18 6.67
N GLU A 45 -2.57 -15.76 5.94
CA GLU A 45 -1.16 -15.84 6.32
C GLU A 45 -0.46 -14.49 6.15
N GLY A 46 0.50 -14.21 7.02
CA GLY A 46 1.30 -13.00 6.99
C GLY A 46 1.01 -12.05 8.15
N ARG A 47 1.79 -10.97 8.21
CA ARG A 47 1.69 -9.97 9.28
C ARG A 47 0.67 -8.90 8.90
N VAL A 48 -0.47 -8.89 9.59
CA VAL A 48 -1.51 -7.87 9.44
C VAL A 48 -1.68 -7.12 10.75
N LEU A 49 -1.21 -5.89 10.80
CA LEU A 49 -1.37 -4.98 11.93
C LEU A 49 -2.62 -4.11 11.74
N GLN A 50 -3.24 -3.71 12.82
CA GLN A 50 -4.39 -2.81 12.80
C GLN A 50 -4.07 -1.54 13.59
N ALA A 51 -4.00 -0.41 12.89
CA ALA A 51 -3.86 0.89 13.51
C ALA A 51 -5.23 1.50 13.75
N TYR A 52 -5.50 1.89 14.98
CA TYR A 52 -6.74 2.53 15.40
C TYR A 52 -6.49 3.97 15.76
N VAL A 53 -7.23 4.88 15.15
CA VAL A 53 -7.25 6.28 15.54
C VAL A 53 -8.38 6.52 16.53
N PRO A 54 -8.19 7.44 17.50
CA PRO A 54 -9.24 7.79 18.44
C PRO A 54 -10.44 8.42 17.74
N ASP A 55 -11.62 8.23 18.29
CA ASP A 55 -12.84 8.91 17.83
C ASP A 55 -12.71 10.40 18.12
N ILE A 56 -12.65 11.21 17.08
CA ILE A 56 -12.69 12.66 17.16
C ILE A 56 -13.92 13.11 16.39
N TYR A 57 -14.82 13.75 17.07
CA TYR A 57 -16.03 14.29 16.44
C TYR A 57 -15.70 15.62 15.76
N GLY A 58 -16.27 15.85 14.59
CA GLY A 58 -16.07 17.07 13.83
C GLY A 58 -16.44 16.92 12.37
N LYS A 59 -16.19 17.97 11.62
CA LYS A 59 -16.44 18.05 10.19
C LYS A 59 -15.13 18.25 9.44
N GLU A 60 -14.90 17.42 8.46
CA GLU A 60 -13.76 17.61 7.54
C GLU A 60 -13.90 18.91 6.72
N LYS A 61 -12.82 19.67 6.57
CA LYS A 61 -12.82 20.98 5.89
C LYS A 61 -13.38 20.91 4.46
N ARG A 62 -13.19 19.79 3.76
CA ARG A 62 -13.63 19.59 2.37
C ARG A 62 -15.07 19.09 2.24
N LYS A 63 -15.69 18.58 3.28
CA LYS A 63 -17.05 18.05 3.23
C LYS A 63 -18.08 19.09 3.62
N ARG A 64 -19.17 19.20 2.84
CA ARG A 64 -20.30 20.07 3.17
C ARG A 64 -21.07 19.62 4.41
N LYS A 65 -21.10 18.29 4.67
CA LYS A 65 -21.72 17.66 5.84
C LYS A 65 -20.72 16.73 6.52
N GLY A 66 -20.82 16.56 7.83
CA GLY A 66 -20.06 15.54 8.57
C GLY A 66 -20.37 14.12 8.09
N GLY A 67 -19.52 13.15 8.42
CA GLY A 67 -19.82 11.73 8.18
C GLY A 67 -21.09 11.30 8.91
N LYS A 68 -21.65 10.14 8.53
CA LYS A 68 -22.89 9.60 9.13
C LYS A 68 -22.83 9.49 10.65
N GLU A 69 -21.67 9.19 11.21
CA GLU A 69 -21.43 9.07 12.65
C GLU A 69 -20.87 10.35 13.28
N GLY A 70 -20.73 11.45 12.54
CA GLY A 70 -20.17 12.73 13.02
C GLY A 70 -18.70 12.68 13.39
N LYS A 71 -17.99 11.59 13.08
CA LYS A 71 -16.56 11.39 13.37
C LYS A 71 -15.69 11.92 12.25
N LEU A 72 -14.52 12.44 12.62
CA LEU A 72 -13.47 12.79 11.64
C LEU A 72 -12.81 11.51 11.11
N GLY A 73 -12.77 11.36 9.79
CA GLY A 73 -11.98 10.34 9.11
C GLY A 73 -10.48 10.55 9.32
N VAL A 74 -9.69 9.59 8.85
CA VAL A 74 -8.23 9.63 8.91
C VAL A 74 -7.69 10.92 8.25
N GLU A 75 -8.24 11.32 7.12
CA GLU A 75 -7.85 12.53 6.38
C GLU A 75 -8.01 13.84 7.20
N GLY A 76 -8.98 13.89 8.11
CA GLY A 76 -9.25 15.06 8.94
C GLY A 76 -8.43 15.18 10.22
N LYS A 77 -7.58 14.18 10.52
CA LYS A 77 -6.81 14.13 11.77
C LYS A 77 -5.43 14.78 11.64
N LYS A 78 -4.91 15.26 12.77
CA LYS A 78 -3.55 15.81 12.81
C LYS A 78 -2.51 14.70 12.59
N PRO A 79 -1.36 14.99 11.95
CA PRO A 79 -0.32 14.00 11.67
C PRO A 79 0.17 13.27 12.94
N GLU A 80 0.30 13.96 14.06
CA GLU A 80 0.78 13.39 15.32
C GLU A 80 -0.14 12.25 15.82
N ILE A 81 -1.45 12.42 15.67
CA ILE A 81 -2.44 11.41 16.06
C ILE A 81 -2.32 10.16 15.17
N LEU A 82 -2.05 10.37 13.88
CA LEU A 82 -1.87 9.28 12.91
C LEU A 82 -0.59 8.51 13.19
N LEU A 83 0.52 9.22 13.43
CA LEU A 83 1.81 8.61 13.78
C LEU A 83 1.72 7.81 15.07
N ASP A 84 1.05 8.35 16.09
CA ASP A 84 0.86 7.66 17.37
C ASP A 84 0.01 6.39 17.21
N ALA A 85 -1.04 6.42 16.37
CA ALA A 85 -1.84 5.24 16.06
C ALA A 85 -1.00 4.15 15.34
N LEU A 86 -0.12 4.54 14.43
CA LEU A 86 0.79 3.63 13.75
C LEU A 86 1.83 3.02 14.71
N ARG A 87 2.43 3.83 15.59
CA ARG A 87 3.37 3.36 16.63
C ARG A 87 2.71 2.34 17.55
N ARG A 88 1.50 2.62 18.03
CA ARG A 88 0.73 1.70 18.87
C ARG A 88 0.38 0.39 18.14
N ALA A 89 0.22 0.41 16.84
CA ALA A 89 0.02 -0.79 16.04
C ALA A 89 1.31 -1.63 15.87
N GLY A 90 2.45 -1.16 16.36
CA GLY A 90 3.74 -1.82 16.22
C GLY A 90 4.42 -1.56 14.87
N ALA A 91 4.07 -0.46 14.20
CA ALA A 91 4.79 -0.01 13.02
C ALA A 91 6.17 0.51 13.42
N THR A 92 7.20 0.08 12.70
CA THR A 92 8.51 0.70 12.75
C THR A 92 8.47 1.97 11.93
N ILE A 93 8.66 3.11 12.56
CA ILE A 93 8.71 4.40 11.89
C ILE A 93 10.16 4.85 11.95
N ASP A 94 10.94 4.48 10.95
CA ASP A 94 12.32 4.92 10.81
C ASP A 94 12.33 6.22 10.00
N GLU A 95 12.65 7.33 10.63
CA GLU A 95 12.86 8.61 9.94
C GLU A 95 14.07 8.54 9.00
N GLU A 96 14.97 7.58 9.20
CA GLU A 96 16.17 7.33 8.39
C GLU A 96 15.95 6.30 7.26
N SER A 97 14.88 5.51 7.28
CA SER A 97 14.58 4.47 6.26
C SER A 97 13.98 5.03 4.96
N ALA A 98 13.95 6.33 4.77
CA ALA A 98 13.90 6.87 3.43
C ALA A 98 15.24 6.51 2.79
N VAL A 99 15.27 5.33 2.17
CA VAL A 99 16.44 4.71 1.52
C VAL A 99 17.13 5.74 0.62
N LYS A 100 18.06 6.48 1.21
CA LYS A 100 18.97 7.35 0.47
C LYS A 100 19.94 6.43 -0.26
N GLY A 101 19.76 6.28 -1.53
CA GLY A 101 20.82 5.78 -2.42
C GLY A 101 20.52 4.55 -3.28
N ASN A 102 19.56 3.68 -2.95
CA ASN A 102 19.28 2.45 -3.71
C ASN A 102 17.80 2.26 -4.09
N SER A 103 17.01 3.33 -4.11
CA SER A 103 15.63 3.25 -4.54
C SER A 103 15.53 3.13 -6.06
N ILE A 104 14.68 2.22 -6.51
CA ILE A 104 14.33 2.06 -7.92
C ILE A 104 13.61 3.33 -8.40
N THR A 105 14.08 3.89 -9.49
CA THR A 105 13.52 5.10 -10.12
C THR A 105 12.78 4.77 -11.42
N LYS A 106 12.09 5.75 -11.99
CA LYS A 106 11.52 5.59 -13.34
C LYS A 106 12.58 5.42 -14.41
N ALA A 107 13.75 6.07 -14.24
CA ALA A 107 14.86 5.92 -15.17
C ALA A 107 15.35 4.46 -15.19
N ASP A 108 15.52 3.85 -14.03
CA ASP A 108 15.91 2.44 -13.93
C ASP A 108 14.90 1.51 -14.62
N LEU A 109 13.60 1.75 -14.42
CA LEU A 109 12.55 0.97 -15.09
C LEU A 109 12.54 1.21 -16.62
N TYR A 110 12.92 2.39 -17.07
CA TYR A 110 13.03 2.70 -18.49
C TYR A 110 14.26 1.98 -19.10
N ASP A 111 15.41 2.03 -18.45
CA ASP A 111 16.64 1.36 -18.87
C ASP A 111 16.45 -0.17 -18.94
N LEU A 112 15.66 -0.72 -18.03
CA LEU A 112 15.28 -2.14 -18.05
C LEU A 112 14.16 -2.45 -19.06
N GLY A 113 13.65 -1.46 -19.79
CA GLY A 113 12.57 -1.62 -20.78
C GLY A 113 11.21 -1.99 -20.18
N LEU A 114 10.96 -1.60 -18.93
CA LEU A 114 9.69 -1.83 -18.23
C LEU A 114 8.73 -0.65 -18.34
N ILE A 115 9.22 0.48 -18.81
CA ILE A 115 8.45 1.69 -19.14
C ILE A 115 8.91 2.18 -20.51
N GLY A 116 8.00 2.75 -21.30
CA GLY A 116 8.29 3.29 -22.62
C GLY A 116 7.66 2.47 -23.74
N PRO A 117 8.02 2.78 -25.01
CA PRO A 117 7.57 2.02 -26.18
C PRO A 117 7.92 0.53 -26.02
N ASP A 118 7.06 -0.36 -26.47
CA ASP A 118 7.25 -1.82 -26.48
C ASP A 118 7.47 -2.48 -25.09
N SER A 119 7.24 -1.73 -23.99
CA SER A 119 7.45 -2.23 -22.62
C SER A 119 6.32 -3.16 -22.13
N VAL A 120 5.19 -3.24 -22.85
CA VAL A 120 3.96 -3.88 -22.36
C VAL A 120 4.16 -5.36 -22.06
N GLU A 121 4.72 -6.11 -23.01
CA GLU A 121 4.89 -7.56 -22.85
C GLU A 121 5.94 -7.90 -21.78
N LYS A 122 7.05 -7.17 -21.76
CA LYS A 122 8.11 -7.36 -20.76
C LYS A 122 7.60 -7.03 -19.35
N ARG A 123 6.81 -5.97 -19.22
CA ARG A 123 6.17 -5.59 -17.96
C ARG A 123 5.18 -6.64 -17.49
N LYS A 124 4.29 -7.14 -18.37
CA LYS A 124 3.36 -8.22 -18.04
C LYS A 124 4.07 -9.48 -17.58
N ALA A 125 5.12 -9.89 -18.28
CA ALA A 125 5.90 -11.06 -17.90
C ALA A 125 6.52 -10.90 -16.50
N LEU A 126 7.09 -9.72 -16.19
CA LEU A 126 7.63 -9.42 -14.88
C LEU A 126 6.54 -9.40 -13.81
N CYS A 127 5.43 -8.71 -14.06
CA CYS A 127 4.31 -8.67 -13.11
C CYS A 127 3.79 -10.08 -12.83
N LYS A 128 3.62 -10.92 -13.84
CA LYS A 128 3.22 -12.32 -13.67
C LYS A 128 4.22 -13.11 -12.84
N ARG A 129 5.53 -12.98 -13.12
CA ARG A 129 6.60 -13.66 -12.36
C ARG A 129 6.63 -13.23 -10.90
N LEU A 130 6.33 -11.96 -10.63
CA LEU A 130 6.32 -11.38 -9.28
C LEU A 130 4.94 -11.43 -8.61
N GLU A 131 3.94 -12.06 -9.22
CA GLU A 131 2.55 -12.10 -8.74
C GLU A 131 1.97 -10.70 -8.47
N LEU A 132 2.26 -9.76 -9.38
CA LEU A 132 1.79 -8.39 -9.34
C LEU A 132 0.62 -8.18 -10.30
N PRO A 133 -0.26 -7.20 -10.06
CA PRO A 133 -1.29 -6.80 -11.01
C PRO A 133 -0.68 -6.38 -12.35
N GLU A 134 -1.23 -6.86 -13.47
CA GLU A 134 -0.69 -6.60 -14.82
C GLU A 134 -0.81 -5.13 -15.26
N HIS A 135 -1.79 -4.40 -14.71
CA HIS A 135 -2.15 -3.05 -15.13
C HIS A 135 -1.66 -1.96 -14.16
N LEU A 136 -0.43 -2.09 -13.67
CA LEU A 136 0.18 -1.06 -12.84
C LEU A 136 0.63 0.14 -13.69
N SER A 137 0.36 1.37 -13.23
CA SER A 137 0.95 2.56 -13.82
C SER A 137 2.46 2.62 -13.58
N ALA A 138 3.18 3.45 -14.34
CA ALA A 138 4.63 3.63 -14.14
C ALA A 138 4.99 4.06 -12.70
N ASN A 139 4.19 4.93 -12.09
CA ASN A 139 4.38 5.33 -10.70
C ASN A 139 4.16 4.15 -9.74
N ALA A 140 3.06 3.42 -9.92
CA ALA A 140 2.75 2.27 -9.10
C ALA A 140 3.79 1.15 -9.23
N LEU A 141 4.38 0.97 -10.42
CA LEU A 141 5.50 0.03 -10.62
C LEU A 141 6.71 0.42 -9.78
N VAL A 142 7.12 1.70 -9.79
CA VAL A 142 8.23 2.19 -8.95
C VAL A 142 7.94 1.92 -7.47
N GLU A 143 6.75 2.32 -7.00
CA GLU A 143 6.36 2.14 -5.61
C GLU A 143 6.37 0.67 -5.18
N VAL A 144 5.74 -0.19 -5.99
CA VAL A 144 5.63 -1.63 -5.69
C VAL A 144 6.99 -2.31 -5.71
N HIS A 145 7.86 -2.01 -6.68
CA HIS A 145 9.20 -2.62 -6.72
C HIS A 145 10.05 -2.15 -5.53
N ASN A 146 9.99 -0.87 -5.15
CA ASN A 146 10.66 -0.37 -3.95
C ASN A 146 10.13 -0.99 -2.63
N LEU A 147 8.89 -1.47 -2.61
CA LEU A 147 8.36 -2.22 -1.47
C LEU A 147 8.85 -3.66 -1.41
N LEU A 148 9.10 -4.28 -2.56
CA LEU A 148 9.40 -5.71 -2.65
C LEU A 148 10.88 -6.02 -2.69
N MET A 149 11.70 -5.16 -3.32
CA MET A 149 13.10 -5.47 -3.62
C MET A 149 13.97 -4.23 -3.73
N SER A 150 15.28 -4.44 -3.65
CA SER A 150 16.28 -3.43 -3.97
C SER A 150 16.47 -3.29 -5.49
N ARG A 151 17.13 -2.20 -5.90
CA ARG A 151 17.53 -1.99 -7.30
C ARG A 151 18.38 -3.14 -7.84
N GLU A 152 19.35 -3.59 -7.06
CA GLU A 152 20.27 -4.69 -7.44
C GLU A 152 19.52 -6.02 -7.62
N GLU A 153 18.53 -6.30 -6.78
CA GLU A 153 17.67 -7.48 -6.92
C GLU A 153 16.81 -7.41 -8.18
N LEU A 154 16.29 -6.22 -8.52
CA LEU A 154 15.54 -6.03 -9.76
C LEU A 154 16.42 -6.24 -10.99
N GLU A 155 17.65 -5.68 -11.02
CA GLU A 155 18.58 -5.84 -12.13
C GLU A 155 18.96 -7.31 -12.36
N LYS A 156 19.14 -8.11 -11.30
CA LYS A 156 19.42 -9.56 -11.38
C LYS A 156 18.31 -10.38 -12.02
N LEU A 157 17.06 -9.89 -12.02
CA LEU A 157 15.96 -10.59 -12.71
C LEU A 157 16.06 -10.54 -14.23
N PHE A 158 16.91 -9.66 -14.77
CA PHE A 158 17.08 -9.44 -16.21
C PHE A 158 18.46 -9.86 -16.75
N GLN A 159 19.32 -10.37 -15.88
CA GLN A 159 20.59 -11.03 -16.25
C GLN A 159 20.35 -12.52 -16.50
#